data_0867637a4dcb4d5b50d6a94fbb619d18
#
_entry.id   0867637a4dcb4d5b50d6a94fbb619d18
#
_cell.length_a   1.000
_cell.length_b   1.000
_cell.length_c   1.000
_cell.angle_alpha   90.00
_cell.angle_beta   90.00
_cell.angle_gamma   90.00
#
_symmetry.space_group_name_H-M   'P 1'
#
loop_
_entity.id
_entity.type
_entity.pdbx_description
1 polymer ?
#
loop_
_entity_poly.entity_id
_entity_poly.type
_entity_poly.pdbx_seq_one_letter_code
_entity_poly.pdbx_strand_id
1 'polypeptide(L)'
;MQLARGIPVLEDKLLQGAVAQILMAIYEADFLPCSYAYRPERGPHQAVRELTDELHWGKHNFVVEADIKGFFDHLQHDPLIEMLARRVQDGALLRLIRKWLKAGILEEDGRVVHPELGTPQGGVISPVLANVYRHYVLDQWFEDGVRKRNRGQSRLFRFADDFVACFEYRHEAAAFERALPERLAQ
;
A
#
# COMPACT_ATOMS: atom_id res chain seq x y z
N MET A 1 3.80 17.87 -14.34
CA MET A 1 2.72 18.03 -13.35
C MET A 1 3.39 18.15 -12.01
N GLN A 2 3.41 19.33 -11.40
CA GLN A 2 3.99 19.51 -10.06
C GLN A 2 3.02 18.90 -9.05
N LEU A 3 3.53 17.99 -8.23
CA LEU A 3 2.75 17.35 -7.16
C LEU A 3 2.61 18.35 -6.01
N ALA A 4 1.38 18.72 -5.67
CA ALA A 4 1.08 19.58 -4.52
C ALA A 4 1.50 18.85 -3.24
N ARG A 5 2.51 19.38 -2.54
CA ARG A 5 3.01 18.82 -1.27
C ARG A 5 2.34 19.56 -0.10
N GLY A 6 1.38 18.91 0.55
CA GLY A 6 0.84 19.41 1.81
C GLY A 6 1.79 19.13 2.96
N ILE A 7 2.50 20.15 3.46
CA ILE A 7 3.37 20.01 4.64
C ILE A 7 2.51 20.30 5.89
N PRO A 8 2.23 19.30 6.75
CA PRO A 8 1.48 19.52 7.99
C PRO A 8 2.22 20.47 8.94
N VAL A 9 1.48 21.19 9.78
CA VAL A 9 2.05 21.96 10.89
C VAL A 9 2.75 21.05 11.90
N LEU A 10 3.61 21.60 12.75
CA LEU A 10 4.46 20.80 13.65
C LEU A 10 3.65 19.90 14.57
N GLU A 11 2.58 20.40 15.13
CA GLU A 11 1.67 19.67 16.04
C GLU A 11 1.04 18.48 15.34
N ASP A 12 0.56 18.67 14.10
CA ASP A 12 0.02 17.57 13.31
C ASP A 12 1.08 16.54 12.94
N LYS A 13 2.31 16.96 12.62
CA LYS A 13 3.41 16.03 12.36
C LYS A 13 3.71 15.15 13.57
N LEU A 14 3.77 15.73 14.77
CA LEU A 14 4.02 14.98 16.00
C LEU A 14 2.88 13.99 16.28
N LEU A 15 1.65 14.44 16.15
CA LEU A 15 0.47 13.59 16.39
C LEU A 15 0.34 12.49 15.32
N GLN A 16 0.54 12.82 14.05
CA GLN A 16 0.59 11.82 12.97
C GLN A 16 1.70 10.80 13.19
N GLY A 17 2.87 11.23 13.67
CA GLY A 17 3.99 10.34 13.98
C GLY A 17 3.66 9.36 15.10
N ALA A 18 3.02 9.83 16.17
CA ALA A 18 2.58 8.96 17.27
C ALA A 18 1.53 7.94 16.80
N VAL A 19 0.53 8.39 16.04
CA VAL A 19 -0.51 7.51 15.48
C VAL A 19 0.08 6.52 14.48
N ALA A 20 1.02 6.93 13.64
CA ALA A 20 1.71 6.05 12.70
C ALA A 20 2.44 4.91 13.41
N GLN A 21 3.10 5.18 14.55
CA GLN A 21 3.76 4.15 15.37
C GLN A 21 2.76 3.15 15.96
N ILE A 22 1.62 3.63 16.45
CA ILE A 22 0.55 2.77 16.97
C ILE A 22 0.00 1.87 15.86
N LEU A 23 -0.35 2.44 14.71
CA LEU A 23 -0.86 1.68 13.56
C LEU A 23 0.18 0.67 13.07
N MET A 24 1.46 1.06 13.00
CA MET A 24 2.52 0.15 12.60
C MET A 24 2.62 -1.04 13.57
N ALA A 25 2.57 -0.82 14.87
CA ALA A 25 2.61 -1.90 15.87
C ALA A 25 1.41 -2.85 15.72
N ILE A 26 0.21 -2.33 15.40
CA ILE A 26 -0.98 -3.15 15.19
C ILE A 26 -0.87 -3.97 13.90
N TYR A 27 -0.51 -3.32 12.79
CA TYR A 27 -0.54 -3.94 11.46
C TYR A 27 0.70 -4.75 11.12
N GLU A 28 1.82 -4.55 11.83
CA GLU A 28 3.01 -5.40 11.63
C GLU A 28 2.71 -6.89 11.91
N ALA A 29 1.76 -7.17 12.80
CA ALA A 29 1.27 -8.52 13.05
C ALA A 29 0.45 -9.11 11.90
N ASP A 30 -0.13 -8.26 11.05
CA ASP A 30 -1.01 -8.68 9.94
C ASP A 30 -0.30 -8.66 8.58
N PHE A 31 0.68 -7.76 8.40
CA PHE A 31 1.37 -7.60 7.12
C PHE A 31 2.05 -8.88 6.65
N LEU A 32 1.76 -9.26 5.42
CA LEU A 32 2.31 -10.46 4.81
C LEU A 32 3.82 -10.31 4.49
N PRO A 33 4.55 -11.43 4.38
CA PRO A 33 5.98 -11.43 4.07
C PRO A 33 6.34 -10.77 2.74
N CYS A 34 5.39 -10.66 1.82
CA CYS A 34 5.59 -10.03 0.50
C CYS A 34 5.78 -8.51 0.55
N SER A 35 5.44 -7.84 1.66
CA SER A 35 5.53 -6.39 1.84
C SER A 35 6.81 -5.99 2.56
N TYR A 36 7.62 -5.08 1.96
CA TYR A 36 8.95 -4.71 2.47
C TYR A 36 9.07 -3.23 2.84
N ALA A 37 8.36 -2.32 2.17
CA ALA A 37 8.50 -0.89 2.42
C ALA A 37 7.83 -0.44 3.71
N TYR A 38 8.42 0.58 4.34
CA TYR A 38 7.89 1.26 5.53
C TYR A 38 7.60 0.33 6.72
N ARG A 39 8.35 -0.75 6.86
CA ARG A 39 8.22 -1.74 7.95
C ARG A 39 9.53 -1.84 8.73
N PRO A 40 9.46 -2.09 10.06
CA PRO A 40 10.66 -2.35 10.87
C PRO A 40 11.46 -3.54 10.30
N GLU A 41 12.78 -3.41 10.32
CA GLU A 41 13.73 -4.45 9.92
C GLU A 41 13.57 -4.98 8.49
N ARG A 42 12.78 -4.29 7.65
CA ARG A 42 12.59 -4.61 6.24
C ARG A 42 13.03 -3.46 5.34
N GLY A 43 13.47 -3.78 4.13
CA GLY A 43 13.95 -2.76 3.22
C GLY A 43 14.17 -3.24 1.80
N PRO A 44 14.56 -2.33 0.88
CA PRO A 44 14.71 -2.63 -0.54
C PRO A 44 15.77 -3.69 -0.82
N HIS A 45 16.87 -3.68 -0.08
CA HIS A 45 17.94 -4.69 -0.25
C HIS A 45 17.48 -6.09 0.09
N GLN A 46 16.61 -6.24 1.08
CA GLN A 46 16.02 -7.54 1.41
C GLN A 46 15.07 -7.99 0.31
N ALA A 47 14.19 -7.09 -0.17
CA ALA A 47 13.25 -7.40 -1.26
C ALA A 47 14.00 -7.85 -2.52
N VAL A 48 15.05 -7.12 -2.93
CA VAL A 48 15.86 -7.47 -4.10
C VAL A 48 16.59 -8.79 -3.91
N ARG A 49 17.16 -9.03 -2.73
CA ARG A 49 17.85 -10.31 -2.45
C ARG A 49 16.89 -11.49 -2.55
N GLU A 50 15.76 -11.43 -1.86
CA GLU A 50 14.78 -12.52 -1.86
C GLU A 50 14.17 -12.73 -3.25
N LEU A 51 13.93 -11.66 -4.03
CA LEU A 51 13.49 -11.77 -5.41
C LEU A 51 14.57 -12.43 -6.28
N THR A 52 15.84 -12.03 -6.11
CA THR A 52 16.96 -12.62 -6.85
C THR A 52 17.10 -14.13 -6.56
N ASP A 53 17.04 -14.50 -5.29
CA ASP A 53 17.09 -15.90 -4.86
C ASP A 53 15.93 -16.70 -5.46
N GLU A 54 14.73 -16.13 -5.46
CA GLU A 54 13.54 -16.77 -6.02
C GLU A 54 13.62 -16.95 -7.54
N LEU A 55 14.14 -15.96 -8.27
CA LEU A 55 14.30 -16.05 -9.72
C LEU A 55 15.45 -16.99 -10.12
N HIS A 56 16.47 -17.15 -9.27
CA HIS A 56 17.63 -17.99 -9.54
C HIS A 56 17.41 -19.45 -9.17
N TRP A 57 16.80 -19.69 -8.02
CA TRP A 57 16.68 -21.03 -7.44
C TRP A 57 15.23 -21.54 -7.40
N GLY A 58 14.25 -20.65 -7.56
CA GLY A 58 12.84 -21.01 -7.58
C GLY A 58 12.39 -21.64 -8.90
N LYS A 59 11.09 -21.96 -8.95
CA LYS A 59 10.46 -22.52 -10.15
C LYS A 59 9.76 -21.47 -11.01
N HIS A 60 10.00 -20.20 -10.74
CA HIS A 60 9.31 -19.10 -11.42
C HIS A 60 9.97 -18.77 -12.76
N ASN A 61 9.20 -18.90 -13.85
CA ASN A 61 9.66 -18.64 -15.21
C ASN A 61 8.99 -17.41 -15.84
N PHE A 62 7.96 -16.87 -15.19
CA PHE A 62 7.18 -15.73 -15.69
C PHE A 62 7.05 -14.69 -14.61
N VAL A 63 7.26 -13.43 -14.99
CA VAL A 63 7.23 -12.28 -14.09
C VAL A 63 6.24 -11.26 -14.62
N VAL A 64 5.42 -10.74 -13.73
CA VAL A 64 4.57 -9.57 -13.98
C VAL A 64 5.04 -8.46 -13.06
N GLU A 65 5.59 -7.40 -13.65
CA GLU A 65 5.99 -6.18 -12.97
C GLU A 65 4.92 -5.12 -13.18
N ALA A 66 4.54 -4.44 -12.12
CA ALA A 66 3.60 -3.33 -12.20
C ALA A 66 3.87 -2.27 -11.13
N ASP A 67 3.58 -1.03 -11.50
CA ASP A 67 3.55 0.16 -10.66
C ASP A 67 2.14 0.72 -10.63
N ILE A 68 1.65 1.09 -9.46
CA ILE A 68 0.33 1.71 -9.31
C ILE A 68 0.49 3.22 -9.43
N LYS A 69 0.40 3.73 -10.67
CA LYS A 69 0.54 5.15 -10.95
C LYS A 69 -0.41 6.02 -10.13
N GLY A 70 0.16 7.00 -9.43
CA GLY A 70 -0.62 7.96 -8.65
C GLY A 70 -1.39 7.32 -7.50
N PHE A 71 -0.89 6.23 -6.94
CA PHE A 71 -1.57 5.51 -5.85
C PHE A 71 -1.99 6.44 -4.72
N PHE A 72 -1.07 7.33 -4.28
CA PHE A 72 -1.35 8.26 -3.19
C PHE A 72 -2.42 9.30 -3.54
N ASP A 73 -2.63 9.59 -4.82
CA ASP A 73 -3.62 10.56 -5.30
C ASP A 73 -5.01 9.94 -5.49
N HIS A 74 -5.08 8.61 -5.65
CA HIS A 74 -6.33 7.88 -5.92
C HIS A 74 -6.82 7.03 -4.75
N LEU A 75 -6.14 7.06 -3.60
CA LEU A 75 -6.52 6.27 -2.43
C LEU A 75 -7.90 6.72 -1.93
N GLN A 76 -8.85 5.79 -1.91
CA GLN A 76 -10.22 6.05 -1.48
C GLN A 76 -10.32 6.12 0.04
N HIS A 77 -10.87 7.22 0.59
CA HIS A 77 -10.89 7.47 2.03
C HIS A 77 -11.82 6.51 2.77
N ASP A 78 -13.04 6.27 2.27
CA ASP A 78 -14.02 5.44 2.96
C ASP A 78 -13.60 3.98 3.04
N PRO A 79 -13.18 3.30 1.94
CA PRO A 79 -12.61 1.97 2.02
C PRO A 79 -11.40 1.87 2.96
N LEU A 80 -10.49 2.86 2.96
CA LEU A 80 -9.36 2.86 3.88
C LEU A 80 -9.82 2.91 5.34
N ILE A 81 -10.77 3.76 5.69
CA ILE A 81 -11.31 3.84 7.06
C ILE A 81 -12.00 2.52 7.46
N GLU A 82 -12.73 1.88 6.56
CA GLU A 82 -13.32 0.55 6.80
C GLU A 82 -12.24 -0.52 7.03
N MET A 83 -11.16 -0.51 6.27
CA MET A 83 -10.01 -1.39 6.48
C MET A 83 -9.36 -1.16 7.85
N LEU A 84 -9.16 0.10 8.23
CA LEU A 84 -8.64 0.46 9.55
C LEU A 84 -9.57 0.00 10.68
N ALA A 85 -10.89 0.13 10.51
CA ALA A 85 -11.87 -0.27 11.50
C ALA A 85 -11.89 -1.79 11.78
N ARG A 86 -11.29 -2.61 10.92
CA ARG A 86 -11.14 -4.05 11.19
C ARG A 86 -10.23 -4.34 12.38
N ARG A 87 -9.30 -3.43 12.70
CA ARG A 87 -8.33 -3.58 13.79
C ARG A 87 -8.45 -2.48 14.85
N VAL A 88 -8.95 -1.32 14.49
CA VAL A 88 -9.06 -0.13 15.34
C VAL A 88 -10.51 0.13 15.65
N GLN A 89 -10.94 -0.11 16.89
CA GLN A 89 -12.31 0.12 17.33
C GLN A 89 -12.54 1.54 17.87
N ASP A 90 -11.49 2.35 18.04
CA ASP A 90 -11.58 3.72 18.50
C ASP A 90 -12.13 4.65 17.41
N GLY A 91 -13.41 4.98 17.50
CA GLY A 91 -14.08 5.89 16.56
C GLY A 91 -13.52 7.31 16.60
N ALA A 92 -12.91 7.76 17.70
CA ALA A 92 -12.28 9.09 17.76
C ALA A 92 -11.00 9.11 16.92
N LEU A 93 -10.17 8.06 17.03
CA LEU A 93 -8.97 7.90 16.22
C LEU A 93 -9.31 7.79 14.72
N LEU A 94 -10.30 7.00 14.36
CA LEU A 94 -10.73 6.88 12.94
C LEU A 94 -11.24 8.20 12.38
N ARG A 95 -11.99 9.00 13.18
CA ARG A 95 -12.42 10.36 12.78
C ARG A 95 -11.24 11.31 12.61
N LEU A 96 -10.22 11.20 13.46
CA LEU A 96 -9.01 12.01 13.36
C LEU A 96 -8.24 11.69 12.06
N ILE A 97 -8.05 10.41 11.75
CA ILE A 97 -7.41 9.98 10.50
C ILE A 97 -8.20 10.51 9.30
N ARG A 98 -9.54 10.38 9.33
CA ARG A 98 -10.40 10.91 8.26
C ARG A 98 -10.25 12.43 8.09
N LYS A 99 -10.09 13.19 9.18
CA LYS A 99 -9.81 14.62 9.09
C LYS A 99 -8.49 14.91 8.39
N TRP A 100 -7.42 14.16 8.68
CA TRP A 100 -6.14 14.32 8.00
C TRP A 100 -6.22 13.98 6.51
N LEU A 101 -6.94 12.92 6.14
CA LEU A 101 -7.16 12.57 4.74
C LEU A 101 -7.91 13.67 3.96
N LYS A 102 -8.87 14.35 4.61
CA LYS A 102 -9.66 15.45 4.03
C LYS A 102 -9.02 16.83 4.25
N ALA A 103 -7.86 16.91 4.89
CA ALA A 103 -7.20 18.18 5.12
C ALA A 103 -6.88 18.87 3.78
N GLY A 104 -7.22 20.15 3.69
CA GLY A 104 -6.97 20.93 2.50
C GLY A 104 -5.46 21.12 2.26
N ILE A 105 -5.07 21.15 1.02
CA ILE A 105 -3.72 21.44 0.57
C ILE A 105 -3.71 22.87 0.05
N LEU A 106 -2.83 23.71 0.63
CA LEU A 106 -2.61 25.06 0.15
C LEU A 106 -1.71 25.01 -1.10
N GLU A 107 -2.23 25.41 -2.25
CA GLU A 107 -1.48 25.51 -3.49
C GLU A 107 -0.66 26.81 -3.55
N GLU A 108 0.31 26.88 -4.46
CA GLU A 108 1.18 28.04 -4.65
C GLU A 108 0.42 29.33 -5.02
N ASP A 109 -0.75 29.19 -5.63
CA ASP A 109 -1.63 30.31 -5.98
C ASP A 109 -2.48 30.81 -4.79
N GLY A 110 -2.33 30.24 -3.60
CA GLY A 110 -3.05 30.58 -2.38
C GLY A 110 -4.42 29.95 -2.24
N ARG A 111 -4.81 29.06 -3.16
CA ARG A 111 -6.07 28.31 -3.05
C ARG A 111 -5.91 27.10 -2.14
N VAL A 112 -6.96 26.81 -1.37
CA VAL A 112 -7.03 25.58 -0.58
C VAL A 112 -7.88 24.57 -1.35
N VAL A 113 -7.24 23.48 -1.77
CA VAL A 113 -7.92 22.34 -2.41
C VAL A 113 -8.15 21.25 -1.39
N HIS A 114 -9.39 20.78 -1.28
CA HIS A 114 -9.76 19.65 -0.43
C HIS A 114 -9.85 18.40 -1.29
N PRO A 115 -8.90 17.48 -1.19
CA PRO A 115 -8.93 16.26 -2.00
C PRO A 115 -10.07 15.35 -1.54
N GLU A 116 -10.87 14.87 -2.47
CA GLU A 116 -11.89 13.83 -2.21
C GLU A 116 -11.25 12.43 -2.14
N LEU A 117 -10.08 12.28 -2.76
CA LEU A 117 -9.29 11.05 -2.86
C LEU A 117 -7.84 11.36 -2.48
N GLY A 118 -7.12 10.31 -2.14
CA GLY A 118 -5.69 10.40 -1.90
C GLY A 118 -5.30 10.73 -0.47
N THR A 119 -4.01 10.77 -0.25
CA THR A 119 -3.42 11.24 1.00
C THR A 119 -2.54 12.44 0.72
N PRO A 120 -2.52 13.47 1.60
CA PRO A 120 -1.60 14.59 1.44
C PRO A 120 -0.16 14.06 1.30
N GLN A 121 0.48 14.35 0.16
CA GLN A 121 1.87 13.95 -0.04
C GLN A 121 2.77 14.72 0.93
N GLY A 122 3.49 13.98 1.78
CA GLY A 122 4.31 14.53 2.86
C GLY A 122 3.72 14.36 4.27
N GLY A 123 2.53 13.81 4.39
CA GLY A 123 1.97 13.40 5.69
C GLY A 123 2.78 12.26 6.31
N VAL A 124 3.16 12.39 7.59
CA VAL A 124 3.96 11.38 8.30
C VAL A 124 3.21 10.03 8.41
N ILE A 125 1.89 10.07 8.45
CA ILE A 125 1.04 8.87 8.54
C ILE A 125 0.79 8.20 7.17
N SER A 126 0.96 8.91 6.05
CA SER A 126 0.61 8.41 4.70
C SER A 126 1.27 7.08 4.33
N PRO A 127 2.55 6.80 4.65
CA PRO A 127 3.18 5.53 4.33
C PRO A 127 2.51 4.31 4.99
N VAL A 128 2.13 4.42 6.27
CA VAL A 128 1.47 3.30 6.96
C VAL A 128 0.04 3.10 6.46
N LEU A 129 -0.69 4.19 6.20
CA LEU A 129 -2.04 4.11 5.60
C LEU A 129 -2.01 3.46 4.22
N ALA A 130 -1.02 3.82 3.40
CA ALA A 130 -0.78 3.20 2.10
C ALA A 130 -0.48 1.71 2.21
N ASN A 131 0.34 1.30 3.19
CA ASN A 131 0.61 -0.12 3.44
C ASN A 131 -0.65 -0.87 3.88
N VAL A 132 -1.47 -0.31 4.76
CA VAL A 132 -2.74 -0.91 5.19
C VAL A 132 -3.67 -1.12 3.99
N TYR A 133 -3.83 -0.10 3.16
CA TYR A 133 -4.69 -0.21 1.97
C TYR A 133 -4.22 -1.34 1.04
N ARG A 134 -2.93 -1.35 0.69
CA ARG A 134 -2.35 -2.36 -0.21
C ARG A 134 -2.39 -3.76 0.37
N HIS A 135 -2.23 -3.89 1.68
CA HIS A 135 -2.36 -5.17 2.37
C HIS A 135 -3.71 -5.83 2.06
N TYR A 136 -4.82 -5.08 2.16
CA TYR A 136 -6.15 -5.62 1.88
C TYR A 136 -6.47 -5.73 0.39
N VAL A 137 -6.03 -4.77 -0.42
CA VAL A 137 -6.38 -4.72 -1.84
C VAL A 137 -5.52 -5.65 -2.67
N LEU A 138 -4.22 -5.72 -2.41
CA LEU A 138 -3.27 -6.47 -3.23
C LEU A 138 -2.73 -7.72 -2.53
N ASP A 139 -2.12 -7.54 -1.34
CA ASP A 139 -1.36 -8.63 -0.70
C ASP A 139 -2.27 -9.81 -0.32
N GLN A 140 -3.37 -9.55 0.39
CA GLN A 140 -4.35 -10.59 0.75
C GLN A 140 -5.05 -11.18 -0.47
N TRP A 141 -5.42 -10.36 -1.45
CA TRP A 141 -6.02 -10.86 -2.68
C TRP A 141 -5.06 -11.79 -3.44
N PHE A 142 -3.77 -11.45 -3.50
CA PHE A 142 -2.77 -12.32 -4.11
C PHE A 142 -2.65 -13.64 -3.34
N GLU A 143 -2.47 -13.58 -2.03
CA GLU A 143 -2.25 -14.77 -1.19
C GLU A 143 -3.48 -15.69 -1.15
N ASP A 144 -4.67 -15.14 -0.91
CA ASP A 144 -5.88 -15.91 -0.70
C ASP A 144 -6.66 -16.21 -1.99
N GLY A 145 -6.55 -15.34 -2.98
CA GLY A 145 -7.25 -15.44 -4.25
C GLY A 145 -6.39 -16.06 -5.35
N VAL A 146 -5.30 -15.39 -5.70
CA VAL A 146 -4.46 -15.77 -6.84
C VAL A 146 -3.68 -17.04 -6.54
N ARG A 147 -2.85 -17.02 -5.49
CA ARG A 147 -1.96 -18.11 -5.13
C ARG A 147 -2.68 -19.43 -4.87
N LYS A 148 -3.82 -19.40 -4.18
CA LYS A 148 -4.60 -20.62 -3.87
C LYS A 148 -5.29 -21.25 -5.09
N ARG A 149 -5.51 -20.47 -6.16
CA ARG A 149 -6.12 -20.98 -7.40
C ARG A 149 -5.09 -21.51 -8.38
N ASN A 150 -3.84 -21.06 -8.26
CA ASN A 150 -2.76 -21.47 -9.12
C ASN A 150 -2.35 -22.92 -8.83
N ARG A 151 -2.02 -23.65 -9.87
CA ARG A 151 -1.45 -25.01 -9.77
C ARG A 151 0.06 -24.96 -9.55
N GLY A 152 0.70 -23.96 -10.16
CA GLY A 152 2.12 -23.69 -10.01
C GLY A 152 2.43 -22.83 -8.80
N GLN A 153 3.73 -22.73 -8.52
CA GLN A 153 4.19 -21.79 -7.50
C GLN A 153 4.02 -20.36 -7.97
N SER A 154 3.60 -19.50 -7.05
CA SER A 154 3.53 -18.06 -7.29
C SER A 154 3.89 -17.29 -6.04
N ARG A 155 4.60 -16.16 -6.21
CA ARG A 155 5.07 -15.32 -5.11
C ARG A 155 4.99 -13.84 -5.49
N LEU A 156 4.61 -13.01 -4.53
CA LEU A 156 4.54 -11.56 -4.67
C LEU A 156 5.70 -10.91 -3.88
N PHE A 157 6.29 -9.87 -4.45
CA PHE A 157 7.26 -8.99 -3.82
C PHE A 157 6.79 -7.56 -4.00
N ARG A 158 6.54 -6.84 -2.92
CA ARG A 158 6.05 -5.46 -2.98
C ARG A 158 6.92 -4.52 -2.17
N PHE A 159 7.40 -3.48 -2.83
CA PHE A 159 8.07 -2.37 -2.17
C PHE A 159 7.33 -1.06 -2.48
N ALA A 160 6.59 -0.55 -1.49
CA ALA A 160 5.67 0.59 -1.65
C ALA A 160 4.63 0.34 -2.76
N ASP A 161 4.60 1.14 -3.81
CA ASP A 161 3.73 1.07 -4.99
C ASP A 161 4.26 0.13 -6.08
N ASP A 162 5.56 -0.15 -6.08
CA ASP A 162 6.17 -1.12 -6.97
C ASP A 162 5.94 -2.55 -6.49
N PHE A 163 5.61 -3.45 -7.40
CA PHE A 163 5.56 -4.86 -7.08
C PHE A 163 5.89 -5.76 -8.26
N VAL A 164 6.38 -6.94 -7.91
CA VAL A 164 6.73 -8.01 -8.84
C VAL A 164 6.01 -9.28 -8.41
N ALA A 165 5.24 -9.87 -9.31
CA ALA A 165 4.58 -11.16 -9.11
C ALA A 165 5.24 -12.22 -10.00
N CYS A 166 5.73 -13.29 -9.37
CA CYS A 166 6.44 -14.39 -10.02
C CYS A 166 5.53 -15.61 -10.14
N PHE A 167 5.59 -16.32 -11.28
CA PHE A 167 4.73 -17.47 -11.58
C PHE A 167 5.52 -18.60 -12.22
N GLU A 168 5.14 -19.85 -11.92
CA GLU A 168 5.70 -21.03 -12.57
C GLU A 168 5.17 -21.19 -13.99
N TYR A 169 3.88 -20.90 -14.24
CA TYR A 169 3.22 -21.10 -15.53
C TYR A 169 2.75 -19.78 -16.18
N ARG A 170 2.96 -19.71 -17.50
CA ARG A 170 2.60 -18.54 -18.32
C ARG A 170 1.11 -18.15 -18.23
N HIS A 171 0.22 -19.17 -18.25
CA HIS A 171 -1.21 -18.90 -18.24
C HIS A 171 -1.69 -18.28 -16.92
N GLU A 172 -1.02 -18.59 -15.81
CA GLU A 172 -1.30 -18.03 -14.49
C GLU A 172 -0.83 -16.57 -14.39
N ALA A 173 0.37 -16.26 -14.91
CA ALA A 173 0.85 -14.89 -15.05
C ALA A 173 -0.10 -14.03 -15.90
N ALA A 174 -0.53 -14.54 -17.06
CA ALA A 174 -1.47 -13.85 -17.94
C ALA A 174 -2.87 -13.71 -17.32
N ALA A 175 -3.31 -14.65 -16.47
CA ALA A 175 -4.57 -14.53 -15.76
C ALA A 175 -4.50 -13.46 -14.67
N PHE A 176 -3.38 -13.39 -13.95
CA PHE A 176 -3.13 -12.35 -12.95
C PHE A 176 -3.08 -10.96 -13.60
N GLU A 177 -2.32 -10.79 -14.68
CA GLU A 177 -2.19 -9.52 -15.41
C GLU A 177 -3.55 -8.99 -15.86
N ARG A 178 -4.46 -9.86 -16.34
CA ARG A 178 -5.82 -9.46 -16.74
C ARG A 178 -6.72 -9.10 -15.56
N ALA A 179 -6.59 -9.80 -14.43
CA ALA A 179 -7.43 -9.56 -13.27
C ALA A 179 -6.99 -8.37 -12.42
N LEU A 180 -5.71 -7.97 -12.52
CA LEU A 180 -5.13 -6.91 -11.71
C LEU A 180 -5.83 -5.55 -11.88
N PRO A 181 -6.08 -5.02 -13.11
CA PRO A 181 -6.76 -3.74 -13.28
C PRO A 181 -8.16 -3.72 -12.68
N GLU A 182 -8.93 -4.81 -12.85
CA GLU A 182 -10.28 -4.93 -12.28
C GLU A 182 -10.24 -4.92 -10.75
N ARG A 183 -9.23 -5.57 -10.17
CA ARG A 183 -9.02 -5.62 -8.72
C ARG A 183 -8.63 -4.26 -8.14
N LEU A 184 -7.78 -3.52 -8.82
CA LEU A 184 -7.32 -2.20 -8.37
C LEU A 184 -8.37 -1.10 -8.58
N ALA A 185 -9.37 -1.33 -9.44
CA ALA A 185 -10.47 -0.39 -9.68
C ALA A 185 -11.64 -0.52 -8.66
N GLN A 186 -11.65 -1.57 -7.83
CA GLN A 186 -12.63 -1.80 -6.75
C GLN A 186 -12.27 -1.02 -5.48
#